data_af8232be85235b198204b3871db6c20b
#
_entry.id   af8232be85235b198204b3871db6c20b
#
_cell.length_a   1.000
_cell.length_b   1.000
_cell.length_c   1.000
_cell.angle_alpha   90.00
_cell.angle_beta   90.00
_cell.angle_gamma   90.00
#
_symmetry.space_group_name_H-M   'P 1'
#
loop_
_entity.id
_entity.type
_entity.pdbx_description
1 polymer ?
#
loop_
_entity_poly.entity_id
_entity_poly.type
_entity_poly.pdbx_seq_one_letter_code
_entity_poly.pdbx_strand_id
1 'polypeptide(L)'
;MIRSILAACVIAGVASAAPARAADPIKVGAIFPLSGGAGRQGQEVVQAMQAMAAMINGDGGVMGRQVEIVARDDESTPAVGVAKANELAAIDVAVVIEGWNSPVTLAMQPVLTRVGILDITAISKADGILASASNPLAIRLNSSNAQDADVLVQHLAHTMKAGRIGFVTQNDAYGNGAQQGIEAGFKKAGLSYEIATTQKFPFPQTDFRVEVTSLADAKPAAVIVINANEGAGLPAFMQQYAQAKMAAPLICSVGTVSPSVIQTAGPAADGVVSADIYFPDTEPFASNPVNQRFVSQMQKQYKIEPDKYMALGASALQVWAKTANSLKSLDRKAIAEAIRGHVIPDTILGNATFAANGQLQASYAVFTVKAGKMVIER
;
A
#
# COMPACT_ATOMS: atom_id res chain seq x y z
N MET A 1 -87.21 -22.08 27.15
CA MET A 1 -85.78 -22.50 27.23
C MET A 1 -85.03 -21.78 26.05
N ILE A 2 -84.38 -20.66 26.38
CA ILE A 2 -83.62 -19.87 25.36
C ILE A 2 -82.15 -20.05 25.73
N ARG A 3 -81.37 -20.68 24.87
CA ARG A 3 -79.91 -20.83 24.98
C ARG A 3 -79.19 -19.64 24.33
N SER A 4 -78.57 -18.81 25.13
CA SER A 4 -77.68 -17.73 24.66
C SER A 4 -76.32 -18.31 24.32
N ILE A 5 -75.86 -18.10 23.10
CA ILE A 5 -74.52 -18.43 22.62
C ILE A 5 -73.68 -17.16 22.73
N LEU A 6 -72.68 -17.16 23.67
CA LEU A 6 -71.64 -16.11 23.73
C LEU A 6 -70.57 -16.42 22.65
N ALA A 7 -70.45 -15.53 21.67
CA ALA A 7 -69.32 -15.54 20.72
C ALA A 7 -68.13 -14.76 21.34
N ALA A 8 -67.02 -15.44 21.64
CA ALA A 8 -65.79 -14.83 22.07
C ALA A 8 -64.98 -14.38 20.83
N CYS A 9 -64.88 -13.06 20.63
CA CYS A 9 -63.95 -12.47 19.62
C CYS A 9 -62.52 -12.50 20.13
N VAL A 10 -61.67 -13.36 19.55
CA VAL A 10 -60.21 -13.33 19.73
C VAL A 10 -59.68 -12.24 18.84
N ILE A 11 -59.25 -11.11 19.41
CA ILE A 11 -58.50 -10.06 18.72
C ILE A 11 -57.07 -10.50 18.66
N ALA A 12 -56.60 -11.04 17.51
CA ALA A 12 -55.19 -11.28 17.22
C ALA A 12 -54.50 -9.93 17.02
N GLY A 13 -53.76 -9.49 18.02
CA GLY A 13 -52.92 -8.30 17.90
C GLY A 13 -51.74 -8.56 16.92
N VAL A 14 -51.85 -8.00 15.73
CA VAL A 14 -50.72 -7.94 14.78
C VAL A 14 -49.72 -6.91 15.36
N ALA A 15 -48.67 -7.40 16.01
CA ALA A 15 -47.53 -6.55 16.41
C ALA A 15 -46.83 -6.08 15.12
N SER A 16 -47.10 -4.84 14.68
CA SER A 16 -46.34 -4.18 13.63
C SER A 16 -44.90 -4.04 14.12
N ALA A 17 -43.98 -4.92 13.67
CA ALA A 17 -42.56 -4.70 13.80
C ALA A 17 -42.22 -3.44 13.01
N ALA A 18 -41.97 -2.33 13.71
CA ALA A 18 -41.40 -1.14 13.09
C ALA A 18 -40.09 -1.56 12.38
N PRO A 19 -39.84 -1.13 11.14
CA PRO A 19 -38.59 -1.44 10.49
C PRO A 19 -37.45 -0.91 11.37
N ALA A 20 -36.56 -1.80 11.81
CA ALA A 20 -35.37 -1.41 12.52
C ALA A 20 -34.60 -0.43 11.63
N ARG A 21 -34.50 0.82 12.07
CA ARG A 21 -33.69 1.83 11.37
C ARG A 21 -32.28 1.29 11.26
N ALA A 22 -31.79 1.10 10.03
CA ALA A 22 -30.43 0.69 9.81
C ALA A 22 -29.49 1.65 10.56
N ALA A 23 -28.57 1.13 11.34
CA ALA A 23 -27.60 1.96 12.05
C ALA A 23 -26.76 2.74 11.03
N ASP A 24 -26.41 3.98 11.36
CA ASP A 24 -25.61 4.82 10.48
C ASP A 24 -24.29 4.10 10.10
N PRO A 25 -23.82 4.21 8.85
CA PRO A 25 -22.60 3.54 8.40
C PRO A 25 -21.39 4.01 9.20
N ILE A 26 -20.40 3.12 9.32
CA ILE A 26 -19.10 3.47 9.90
C ILE A 26 -18.25 4.11 8.79
N LYS A 27 -17.88 5.36 8.99
CA LYS A 27 -17.04 6.10 8.05
C LYS A 27 -15.58 5.71 8.24
N VAL A 28 -14.93 5.35 7.13
CA VAL A 28 -13.48 5.10 7.03
C VAL A 28 -12.90 6.15 6.10
N GLY A 29 -11.97 6.94 6.59
CA GLY A 29 -11.26 7.93 5.78
C GLY A 29 -10.24 7.25 4.87
N ALA A 30 -10.14 7.72 3.61
CA ALA A 30 -9.12 7.30 2.66
C ALA A 30 -8.44 8.54 2.08
N ILE A 31 -7.13 8.73 2.34
CA ILE A 31 -6.35 9.86 1.82
C ILE A 31 -5.28 9.32 0.89
N PHE A 32 -5.44 9.58 -0.40
CA PHE A 32 -4.52 9.15 -1.46
C PHE A 32 -4.46 10.23 -2.55
N PRO A 33 -3.42 10.25 -3.39
CA PRO A 33 -3.43 11.10 -4.57
C PRO A 33 -4.51 10.59 -5.54
N LEU A 34 -5.55 11.39 -5.77
CA LEU A 34 -6.62 11.06 -6.73
C LEU A 34 -6.49 11.89 -8.01
N SER A 35 -5.50 12.77 -8.07
CA SER A 35 -5.13 13.58 -9.21
C SER A 35 -3.61 13.68 -9.36
N GLY A 36 -3.14 14.33 -10.43
CA GLY A 36 -1.72 14.50 -10.71
C GLY A 36 -0.98 13.23 -11.12
N GLY A 37 0.33 13.18 -10.86
CA GLY A 37 1.24 12.15 -11.37
C GLY A 37 0.99 10.72 -10.84
N ALA A 38 0.42 10.57 -9.64
CA ALA A 38 0.03 9.30 -9.05
C ALA A 38 -1.50 9.12 -8.98
N GLY A 39 -2.26 10.02 -9.60
CA GLY A 39 -3.72 10.09 -9.44
C GLY A 39 -4.46 8.82 -9.87
N ARG A 40 -4.04 8.20 -10.97
CA ARG A 40 -4.63 6.94 -11.44
C ARG A 40 -4.45 5.83 -10.42
N GLN A 41 -3.23 5.65 -9.93
CA GLN A 41 -2.91 4.57 -8.98
C GLN A 41 -3.63 4.80 -7.63
N GLY A 42 -3.67 6.03 -7.15
CA GLY A 42 -4.42 6.35 -5.93
C GLY A 42 -5.92 6.09 -6.08
N GLN A 43 -6.51 6.41 -7.23
CA GLN A 43 -7.90 6.05 -7.55
C GLN A 43 -8.11 4.53 -7.54
N GLU A 44 -7.21 3.75 -8.14
CA GLU A 44 -7.25 2.28 -8.15
C GLU A 44 -7.17 1.70 -6.73
N VAL A 45 -6.36 2.29 -5.83
CA VAL A 45 -6.32 1.90 -4.41
C VAL A 45 -7.66 2.17 -3.71
N VAL A 46 -8.27 3.34 -3.94
CA VAL A 46 -9.58 3.66 -3.36
C VAL A 46 -10.67 2.73 -3.91
N GLN A 47 -10.63 2.37 -5.19
CA GLN A 47 -11.53 1.37 -5.78
C GLN A 47 -11.35 0.00 -5.12
N ALA A 48 -10.12 -0.41 -4.83
CA ALA A 48 -9.85 -1.66 -4.11
C ALA A 48 -10.39 -1.63 -2.66
N MET A 49 -10.26 -0.51 -1.97
CA MET A 49 -10.89 -0.31 -0.66
C MET A 49 -12.42 -0.37 -0.75
N GLN A 50 -13.02 0.20 -1.79
CA GLN A 50 -14.48 0.13 -2.03
C GLN A 50 -14.93 -1.31 -2.34
N ALA A 51 -14.14 -2.07 -3.12
CA ALA A 51 -14.40 -3.49 -3.37
C ALA A 51 -14.34 -4.30 -2.06
N MET A 52 -13.35 -4.05 -1.22
CA MET A 52 -13.24 -4.68 0.11
C MET A 52 -14.39 -4.26 1.03
N ALA A 53 -14.77 -2.98 1.04
CA ALA A 53 -15.94 -2.51 1.79
C ALA A 53 -17.22 -3.23 1.36
N ALA A 54 -17.41 -3.45 0.05
CA ALA A 54 -18.55 -4.22 -0.47
C ALA A 54 -18.52 -5.67 0.00
N MET A 55 -17.34 -6.31 0.06
CA MET A 55 -17.18 -7.67 0.61
C MET A 55 -17.52 -7.70 2.10
N ILE A 56 -16.95 -6.79 2.89
CA ILE A 56 -17.22 -6.67 4.34
C ILE A 56 -18.72 -6.43 4.60
N ASN A 57 -19.31 -5.53 3.85
CA ASN A 57 -20.73 -5.19 3.96
C ASN A 57 -21.63 -6.37 3.57
N GLY A 58 -21.25 -7.12 2.54
CA GLY A 58 -21.94 -8.35 2.14
C GLY A 58 -21.85 -9.46 3.19
N ASP A 59 -20.80 -9.48 4.00
CA ASP A 59 -20.58 -10.43 5.10
C ASP A 59 -21.21 -9.94 6.42
N GLY A 60 -22.03 -8.89 6.42
CA GLY A 60 -22.73 -8.36 7.59
C GLY A 60 -22.11 -7.10 8.20
N GLY A 61 -21.07 -6.55 7.58
CA GLY A 61 -20.46 -5.30 8.01
C GLY A 61 -19.52 -5.41 9.20
N VAL A 62 -19.28 -4.29 9.86
CA VAL A 62 -18.53 -4.22 11.12
C VAL A 62 -19.52 -4.03 12.27
N MET A 63 -19.60 -5.02 13.15
CA MET A 63 -20.60 -5.08 14.24
C MET A 63 -22.05 -4.83 13.75
N GLY A 64 -22.40 -5.40 12.58
CA GLY A 64 -23.74 -5.24 11.98
C GLY A 64 -23.97 -3.90 11.28
N ARG A 65 -22.97 -3.02 11.19
CA ARG A 65 -23.04 -1.72 10.51
C ARG A 65 -22.29 -1.75 9.19
N GLN A 66 -22.84 -1.06 8.18
CA GLN A 66 -22.15 -0.90 6.89
C GLN A 66 -20.91 -0.03 7.04
N VAL A 67 -19.89 -0.29 6.21
CA VAL A 67 -18.67 0.52 6.09
C VAL A 67 -18.81 1.43 4.87
N GLU A 68 -18.53 2.72 5.06
CA GLU A 68 -18.52 3.75 4.02
C GLU A 68 -17.11 4.32 3.87
N ILE A 69 -16.57 4.31 2.65
CA ILE A 69 -15.25 4.92 2.35
C ILE A 69 -15.44 6.40 2.00
N VAL A 70 -14.81 7.26 2.78
CA VAL A 70 -14.79 8.72 2.58
C VAL A 70 -13.43 9.11 2.01
N ALA A 71 -13.35 9.17 0.69
CA ALA A 71 -12.09 9.46 -0.02
C ALA A 71 -11.79 10.96 -0.06
N ARG A 72 -10.49 11.30 0.01
CA ARG A 72 -9.93 12.65 -0.13
C ARG A 72 -8.68 12.60 -0.99
N ASP A 73 -8.53 13.60 -1.84
CA ASP A 73 -7.36 13.79 -2.70
C ASP A 73 -6.30 14.62 -1.97
N ASP A 74 -5.11 14.07 -1.77
CA ASP A 74 -3.95 14.77 -1.21
C ASP A 74 -3.10 15.47 -2.26
N GLU A 75 -3.39 15.26 -3.55
CA GLU A 75 -2.68 15.84 -4.69
C GLU A 75 -1.15 15.59 -4.65
N SER A 76 -0.70 14.53 -3.96
CA SER A 76 0.71 14.27 -3.65
C SER A 76 1.41 15.44 -2.94
N THR A 77 0.67 16.29 -2.19
CA THR A 77 1.15 17.52 -1.61
C THR A 77 0.98 17.50 -0.08
N PRO A 78 2.07 17.64 0.71
CA PRO A 78 1.99 17.58 2.17
C PRO A 78 0.98 18.54 2.81
N ALA A 79 0.90 19.78 2.34
CA ALA A 79 -0.05 20.77 2.87
C ALA A 79 -1.51 20.40 2.60
N VAL A 80 -1.80 19.82 1.41
CA VAL A 80 -3.14 19.34 1.05
C VAL A 80 -3.47 18.12 1.90
N GLY A 81 -2.57 17.16 2.04
CA GLY A 81 -2.76 15.99 2.91
C GLY A 81 -3.12 16.38 4.34
N VAL A 82 -2.40 17.35 4.93
CA VAL A 82 -2.72 17.92 6.26
C VAL A 82 -4.13 18.50 6.30
N ALA A 83 -4.55 19.26 5.27
CA ALA A 83 -5.90 19.81 5.21
C ALA A 83 -6.96 18.69 5.16
N LYS A 84 -6.72 17.64 4.35
CA LYS A 84 -7.63 16.48 4.22
C LYS A 84 -7.70 15.64 5.51
N ALA A 85 -6.60 15.49 6.23
CA ALA A 85 -6.60 14.86 7.55
C ALA A 85 -7.49 15.64 8.55
N ASN A 86 -7.43 16.96 8.56
CA ASN A 86 -8.30 17.80 9.40
C ASN A 86 -9.80 17.68 8.97
N GLU A 87 -10.10 17.63 7.66
CA GLU A 87 -11.47 17.43 7.17
C GLU A 87 -12.05 16.10 7.68
N LEU A 88 -11.28 15.00 7.61
CA LEU A 88 -11.72 13.69 8.09
C LEU A 88 -11.85 13.65 9.61
N ALA A 89 -10.97 14.33 10.33
CA ALA A 89 -11.09 14.47 11.79
C ALA A 89 -12.39 15.17 12.20
N ALA A 90 -12.83 16.16 11.45
CA ALA A 90 -14.05 16.91 11.75
C ALA A 90 -15.35 16.08 11.57
N ILE A 91 -15.33 15.00 10.79
CA ILE A 91 -16.49 14.11 10.57
C ILE A 91 -16.39 12.80 11.34
N ASP A 92 -15.45 12.69 12.26
CA ASP A 92 -15.24 11.56 13.19
C ASP A 92 -15.17 10.19 12.49
N VAL A 93 -14.25 10.04 11.55
CA VAL A 93 -14.00 8.74 10.91
C VAL A 93 -13.40 7.74 11.92
N ALA A 94 -13.76 6.47 11.80
CA ALA A 94 -13.27 5.43 12.72
C ALA A 94 -11.77 5.18 12.59
N VAL A 95 -11.25 5.29 11.37
CA VAL A 95 -9.84 5.10 11.00
C VAL A 95 -9.54 5.94 9.76
N VAL A 96 -8.30 6.37 9.60
CA VAL A 96 -7.78 6.89 8.34
C VAL A 96 -6.83 5.85 7.75
N ILE A 97 -7.08 5.47 6.50
CA ILE A 97 -6.20 4.65 5.68
C ILE A 97 -5.61 5.57 4.63
N GLU A 98 -4.28 5.63 4.57
CA GLU A 98 -3.60 6.64 3.78
C GLU A 98 -2.27 6.13 3.22
N GLY A 99 -1.60 7.00 2.46
CA GLY A 99 -0.20 6.83 2.12
C GLY A 99 0.05 6.41 0.69
N TRP A 100 0.72 7.29 0.00
CA TRP A 100 1.40 7.06 -1.25
C TRP A 100 2.79 7.71 -1.18
N ASN A 101 2.81 9.01 -1.03
CA ASN A 101 4.03 9.79 -0.90
C ASN A 101 4.44 9.90 0.56
N SER A 102 5.59 9.38 0.94
CA SER A 102 6.07 9.41 2.32
C SER A 102 6.13 10.82 2.94
N PRO A 103 6.50 11.91 2.21
CA PRO A 103 6.42 13.27 2.75
C PRO A 103 5.00 13.69 3.15
N VAL A 104 3.98 13.24 2.43
CA VAL A 104 2.56 13.54 2.72
C VAL A 104 2.14 12.82 4.00
N THR A 105 2.40 11.50 4.09
CA THR A 105 2.15 10.71 5.30
C THR A 105 2.81 11.33 6.52
N LEU A 106 4.11 11.65 6.46
CA LEU A 106 4.85 12.24 7.57
C LEU A 106 4.29 13.61 8.01
N ALA A 107 3.72 14.39 7.09
CA ALA A 107 3.07 15.66 7.41
C ALA A 107 1.69 15.48 8.05
N MET A 108 0.91 14.45 7.65
CA MET A 108 -0.42 14.19 8.18
C MET A 108 -0.39 13.55 9.58
N GLN A 109 0.58 12.70 9.88
CA GLN A 109 0.64 11.94 11.13
C GLN A 109 0.54 12.77 12.40
N PRO A 110 1.20 13.95 12.54
CA PRO A 110 1.04 14.78 13.73
C PRO A 110 -0.40 15.27 13.94
N VAL A 111 -1.15 15.49 12.85
CA VAL A 111 -2.57 15.86 12.92
C VAL A 111 -3.40 14.71 13.44
N LEU A 112 -3.28 13.53 12.81
CA LEU A 112 -4.03 12.32 13.19
C LEU A 112 -3.73 11.90 14.63
N THR A 113 -2.45 11.94 15.03
CA THR A 113 -2.00 11.66 16.40
C THR A 113 -2.64 12.61 17.42
N ARG A 114 -2.62 13.92 17.14
CA ARG A 114 -3.17 14.94 18.04
C ARG A 114 -4.67 14.76 18.29
N VAL A 115 -5.42 14.34 17.29
CA VAL A 115 -6.87 14.11 17.40
C VAL A 115 -7.22 12.67 17.79
N GLY A 116 -6.21 11.81 17.99
CA GLY A 116 -6.41 10.43 18.44
C GLY A 116 -7.08 9.53 17.39
N ILE A 117 -6.83 9.75 16.09
CA ILE A 117 -7.35 8.90 15.01
C ILE A 117 -6.33 7.79 14.74
N LEU A 118 -6.83 6.55 14.63
CA LEU A 118 -6.04 5.41 14.15
C LEU A 118 -5.62 5.67 12.70
N ASP A 119 -4.33 5.60 12.43
CA ASP A 119 -3.68 5.85 11.16
C ASP A 119 -3.09 4.55 10.60
N ILE A 120 -3.59 4.08 9.48
CA ILE A 120 -3.07 2.89 8.80
C ILE A 120 -2.46 3.32 7.49
N THR A 121 -1.14 3.43 7.49
CA THR A 121 -0.36 3.70 6.28
C THR A 121 -0.33 2.46 5.38
N ALA A 122 -0.96 2.54 4.21
CA ALA A 122 -1.05 1.40 3.30
C ALA A 122 0.19 1.24 2.41
N ILE A 123 0.81 2.34 1.94
CA ILE A 123 1.80 2.28 0.85
C ILE A 123 3.11 2.98 1.18
N SER A 124 3.10 4.12 1.89
CA SER A 124 4.31 4.90 2.20
C SER A 124 5.37 4.13 2.99
N LYS A 125 6.65 4.29 2.63
CA LYS A 125 7.76 3.43 3.08
C LYS A 125 8.81 4.08 3.97
N ALA A 126 8.85 5.42 4.09
CA ALA A 126 9.87 6.08 4.90
C ALA A 126 9.93 5.52 6.32
N ASP A 127 11.12 5.22 6.81
CA ASP A 127 11.30 4.60 8.13
C ASP A 127 10.81 5.49 9.27
N GLY A 128 10.85 6.82 9.07
CA GLY A 128 10.31 7.82 10.00
C GLY A 128 8.83 7.65 10.34
N ILE A 129 8.03 6.98 9.50
CA ILE A 129 6.58 6.78 9.69
C ILE A 129 6.28 6.00 10.99
N LEU A 130 7.08 4.98 11.30
CA LEU A 130 6.94 4.19 12.54
C LEU A 130 8.11 4.37 13.52
N ALA A 131 9.01 5.31 13.25
CA ALA A 131 10.17 5.56 14.12
C ALA A 131 9.78 6.25 15.44
N SER A 132 8.67 6.99 15.45
CA SER A 132 8.22 7.68 16.64
C SER A 132 7.51 6.72 17.60
N ALA A 133 8.16 6.40 18.73
CA ALA A 133 7.51 5.70 19.84
C ALA A 133 6.28 6.48 20.40
N SER A 134 6.15 7.77 20.03
CA SER A 134 5.06 8.65 20.48
C SER A 134 3.76 8.48 19.67
N ASN A 135 3.75 7.70 18.58
CA ASN A 135 2.52 7.44 17.83
C ASN A 135 2.05 5.98 17.98
N PRO A 136 1.37 5.63 19.08
CA PRO A 136 0.84 4.28 19.29
C PRO A 136 -0.31 3.93 18.34
N LEU A 137 -0.86 4.90 17.63
CA LEU A 137 -1.99 4.72 16.70
C LEU A 137 -1.56 4.57 15.24
N ALA A 138 -0.25 4.53 14.94
CA ALA A 138 0.22 4.29 13.58
C ALA A 138 0.49 2.79 13.33
N ILE A 139 -0.03 2.29 12.21
CA ILE A 139 0.18 0.93 11.69
C ILE A 139 0.63 1.06 10.24
N ARG A 140 1.53 0.19 9.76
CA ARG A 140 1.94 0.17 8.35
C ARG A 140 1.79 -1.21 7.72
N LEU A 141 1.10 -1.26 6.57
CA LEU A 141 0.89 -2.49 5.80
C LEU A 141 1.91 -2.73 4.69
N ASN A 142 2.61 -1.70 4.24
CA ASN A 142 3.71 -1.92 3.29
C ASN A 142 5.02 -2.21 4.03
N SER A 143 6.00 -2.71 3.30
CA SER A 143 7.38 -2.78 3.78
C SER A 143 7.96 -1.39 4.06
N SER A 144 8.96 -1.32 4.91
CA SER A 144 9.76 -0.11 5.13
C SER A 144 10.95 -0.02 4.19
N ASN A 145 11.53 1.18 4.05
CA ASN A 145 12.79 1.33 3.31
C ASN A 145 13.91 0.43 3.85
N ALA A 146 14.00 0.26 5.17
CA ALA A 146 14.99 -0.62 5.79
C ALA A 146 14.76 -2.10 5.43
N GLN A 147 13.50 -2.58 5.45
CA GLN A 147 13.18 -3.94 5.04
C GLN A 147 13.48 -4.19 3.55
N ASP A 148 13.13 -3.23 2.69
CA ASP A 148 13.41 -3.29 1.25
C ASP A 148 14.92 -3.30 0.96
N ALA A 149 15.69 -2.51 1.70
CA ALA A 149 17.13 -2.45 1.55
C ALA A 149 17.79 -3.82 1.83
N ASP A 150 17.35 -4.54 2.84
CA ASP A 150 17.90 -5.88 3.16
C ASP A 150 17.69 -6.83 1.95
N VAL A 151 16.56 -6.80 1.27
CA VAL A 151 16.28 -7.64 0.08
C VAL A 151 17.17 -7.26 -1.10
N LEU A 152 17.23 -5.96 -1.42
CA LEU A 152 18.05 -5.48 -2.55
C LEU A 152 19.53 -5.70 -2.32
N VAL A 153 20.03 -5.49 -1.11
CA VAL A 153 21.45 -5.74 -0.77
C VAL A 153 21.79 -7.21 -0.91
N GLN A 154 20.93 -8.12 -0.44
CA GLN A 154 21.16 -9.56 -0.62
C GLN A 154 21.22 -9.93 -2.10
N HIS A 155 20.31 -9.45 -2.91
CA HIS A 155 20.30 -9.72 -4.36
C HIS A 155 21.55 -9.14 -5.05
N LEU A 156 21.88 -7.87 -4.79
CA LEU A 156 23.07 -7.20 -5.35
C LEU A 156 24.38 -7.91 -5.01
N ALA A 157 24.50 -8.37 -3.75
CA ALA A 157 25.71 -8.99 -3.24
C ALA A 157 25.91 -10.42 -3.76
N HIS A 158 24.86 -11.22 -3.73
CA HIS A 158 24.97 -12.66 -3.96
C HIS A 158 24.69 -13.07 -5.41
N THR A 159 23.71 -12.40 -6.05
CA THR A 159 23.31 -12.74 -7.42
C THR A 159 24.09 -11.93 -8.45
N MET A 160 24.12 -10.61 -8.31
CA MET A 160 24.73 -9.73 -9.29
C MET A 160 26.22 -9.46 -9.04
N LYS A 161 26.69 -9.58 -7.80
CA LYS A 161 28.08 -9.29 -7.37
C LYS A 161 28.53 -7.89 -7.82
N ALA A 162 27.61 -6.92 -7.79
CA ALA A 162 27.82 -5.57 -8.25
C ALA A 162 28.60 -4.75 -7.21
N GLY A 163 29.88 -4.45 -7.53
CA GLY A 163 30.75 -3.65 -6.65
C GLY A 163 30.73 -2.13 -6.91
N ARG A 164 30.11 -1.67 -8.02
CA ARG A 164 30.09 -0.27 -8.44
C ARG A 164 28.67 0.15 -8.84
N ILE A 165 28.01 0.96 -8.00
CA ILE A 165 26.59 1.25 -8.08
C ILE A 165 26.35 2.70 -8.51
N GLY A 166 25.46 2.89 -9.51
CA GLY A 166 24.86 4.18 -9.83
C GLY A 166 23.49 4.29 -9.18
N PHE A 167 23.19 5.43 -8.56
CA PHE A 167 21.87 5.73 -8.03
C PHE A 167 21.16 6.82 -8.82
N VAL A 168 19.87 6.62 -9.08
CA VAL A 168 18.92 7.65 -9.53
C VAL A 168 17.78 7.69 -8.51
N THR A 169 17.73 8.74 -7.73
CA THR A 169 16.97 8.78 -6.48
C THR A 169 16.03 9.97 -6.43
N GLN A 170 14.75 9.72 -6.20
CA GLN A 170 13.78 10.76 -5.89
C GLN A 170 14.23 11.54 -4.65
N ASN A 171 14.28 12.86 -4.76
CA ASN A 171 14.84 13.72 -3.72
C ASN A 171 13.81 14.10 -2.65
N ASP A 172 13.38 13.12 -1.87
CA ASP A 172 12.47 13.29 -0.76
C ASP A 172 12.71 12.25 0.36
N ALA A 173 11.83 12.20 1.35
CA ALA A 173 11.95 11.28 2.49
C ALA A 173 11.93 9.81 2.08
N TYR A 174 11.17 9.43 1.03
CA TYR A 174 11.16 8.08 0.50
C TYR A 174 12.49 7.73 -0.18
N GLY A 175 12.85 8.50 -1.22
CA GLY A 175 14.02 8.17 -2.04
C GLY A 175 15.33 8.26 -1.26
N ASN A 176 15.52 9.35 -0.50
CA ASN A 176 16.73 9.52 0.31
C ASN A 176 16.85 8.43 1.37
N GLY A 177 15.74 8.06 2.04
CA GLY A 177 15.71 7.00 3.04
C GLY A 177 16.01 5.62 2.45
N ALA A 178 15.46 5.31 1.26
CA ALA A 178 15.72 4.05 0.57
C ALA A 178 17.20 3.92 0.15
N GLN A 179 17.79 4.96 -0.42
CA GLN A 179 19.22 4.97 -0.75
C GLN A 179 20.07 4.77 0.50
N GLN A 180 19.83 5.53 1.57
CA GLN A 180 20.56 5.40 2.83
C GLN A 180 20.45 4.00 3.44
N GLY A 181 19.24 3.40 3.36
CA GLY A 181 19.02 2.02 3.82
C GLY A 181 19.88 1.01 3.06
N ILE A 182 19.93 1.13 1.72
CA ILE A 182 20.77 0.26 0.86
C ILE A 182 22.25 0.43 1.21
N GLU A 183 22.73 1.67 1.34
CA GLU A 183 24.12 1.95 1.71
C GLU A 183 24.48 1.41 3.12
N ALA A 184 23.57 1.56 4.08
CA ALA A 184 23.73 0.99 5.42
C ALA A 184 23.71 -0.55 5.40
N GLY A 185 22.86 -1.15 4.55
CA GLY A 185 22.79 -2.59 4.34
C GLY A 185 24.10 -3.18 3.80
N PHE A 186 24.74 -2.54 2.83
CA PHE A 186 26.06 -2.95 2.35
C PHE A 186 27.12 -2.92 3.47
N LYS A 187 27.14 -1.85 4.28
CA LYS A 187 28.06 -1.73 5.43
C LYS A 187 27.80 -2.82 6.47
N LYS A 188 26.53 -3.06 6.80
CA LYS A 188 26.12 -4.10 7.76
C LYS A 188 26.52 -5.50 7.30
N ALA A 189 26.44 -5.77 6.00
CA ALA A 189 26.85 -7.04 5.40
C ALA A 189 28.39 -7.17 5.22
N GLY A 190 29.17 -6.15 5.54
CA GLY A 190 30.62 -6.14 5.33
C GLY A 190 31.05 -6.18 3.86
N LEU A 191 30.16 -5.73 2.96
CA LEU A 191 30.40 -5.77 1.52
C LEU A 191 31.09 -4.49 1.05
N SER A 192 32.14 -4.66 0.23
CA SER A 192 32.79 -3.55 -0.44
C SER A 192 31.97 -3.11 -1.66
N TYR A 193 31.69 -1.83 -1.76
CA TYR A 193 31.03 -1.23 -2.91
C TYR A 193 31.51 0.20 -3.13
N GLU A 194 31.38 0.69 -4.35
CA GLU A 194 31.66 2.08 -4.73
C GLU A 194 30.39 2.72 -5.26
N ILE A 195 30.10 3.94 -4.84
CA ILE A 195 29.07 4.76 -5.48
C ILE A 195 29.69 5.45 -6.71
N ALA A 196 29.37 4.97 -7.89
CA ALA A 196 29.86 5.52 -9.16
C ALA A 196 29.32 6.92 -9.40
N THR A 197 28.03 7.11 -9.13
CA THR A 197 27.34 8.40 -9.20
C THR A 197 26.02 8.33 -8.46
N THR A 198 25.55 9.49 -7.98
CA THR A 198 24.17 9.66 -7.45
C THR A 198 23.52 10.82 -8.17
N GLN A 199 22.44 10.55 -8.86
CA GLN A 199 21.61 11.54 -9.51
C GLN A 199 20.31 11.70 -8.72
N LYS A 200 19.98 12.93 -8.31
CA LYS A 200 18.74 13.22 -7.56
C LYS A 200 17.77 14.01 -8.41
N PHE A 201 16.51 13.63 -8.36
CA PHE A 201 15.46 14.27 -9.14
C PHE A 201 14.23 14.63 -8.25
N PRO A 202 13.48 15.70 -8.58
CA PRO A 202 12.25 16.05 -7.87
C PRO A 202 11.08 15.15 -8.30
N PHE A 203 10.10 14.99 -7.41
CA PHE A 203 8.81 14.41 -7.77
C PHE A 203 7.81 15.53 -8.14
N PRO A 204 7.03 15.37 -9.23
CA PRO A 204 7.14 14.37 -10.30
C PRO A 204 8.11 14.79 -11.41
N GLN A 205 8.89 13.85 -11.95
CA GLN A 205 9.76 14.07 -13.11
C GLN A 205 9.52 13.00 -14.16
N THR A 206 9.65 13.35 -15.45
CA THR A 206 9.49 12.43 -16.59
C THR A 206 10.60 12.56 -17.63
N ASP A 207 11.48 13.55 -17.53
CA ASP A 207 12.68 13.70 -18.38
C ASP A 207 13.93 13.40 -17.56
N PHE A 208 14.59 12.29 -17.86
CA PHE A 208 15.77 11.78 -17.16
C PHE A 208 17.02 11.73 -18.03
N ARG A 209 17.04 12.44 -19.15
CA ARG A 209 18.18 12.41 -20.09
C ARG A 209 19.47 12.88 -19.44
N VAL A 210 19.41 13.83 -18.52
CA VAL A 210 20.58 14.32 -17.78
C VAL A 210 21.12 13.24 -16.85
N GLU A 211 20.24 12.60 -16.07
CA GLU A 211 20.59 11.54 -15.15
C GLU A 211 21.15 10.32 -15.89
N VAL A 212 20.53 9.94 -17.01
CA VAL A 212 21.00 8.84 -17.86
C VAL A 212 22.37 9.14 -18.49
N THR A 213 22.62 10.36 -18.95
CA THR A 213 23.94 10.78 -19.45
C THR A 213 25.00 10.67 -18.36
N SER A 214 24.71 11.17 -17.16
CA SER A 214 25.63 11.08 -16.01
C SER A 214 25.93 9.64 -15.62
N LEU A 215 24.94 8.73 -15.70
CA LEU A 215 25.15 7.29 -15.51
C LEU A 215 26.05 6.69 -16.58
N ALA A 216 25.86 7.07 -17.86
CA ALA A 216 26.67 6.57 -18.96
C ALA A 216 28.14 6.96 -18.79
N ASP A 217 28.42 8.19 -18.38
CA ASP A 217 29.76 8.69 -18.10
C ASP A 217 30.41 7.99 -16.88
N ALA A 218 29.62 7.73 -15.85
CA ALA A 218 30.10 7.08 -14.62
C ALA A 218 30.34 5.57 -14.76
N LYS A 219 29.75 4.91 -15.76
CA LYS A 219 29.92 3.47 -16.08
C LYS A 219 29.75 2.57 -14.85
N PRO A 220 28.60 2.61 -14.15
CA PRO A 220 28.32 1.72 -13.03
C PRO A 220 28.23 0.25 -13.48
N ALA A 221 28.49 -0.69 -12.56
CA ALA A 221 28.25 -2.12 -12.77
C ALA A 221 26.75 -2.49 -12.64
N ALA A 222 25.98 -1.69 -11.88
CA ALA A 222 24.54 -1.78 -11.77
C ALA A 222 23.95 -0.41 -11.45
N VAL A 223 22.70 -0.18 -11.85
CA VAL A 223 21.97 1.07 -11.59
C VAL A 223 20.75 0.75 -10.73
N ILE A 224 20.59 1.49 -9.64
CA ILE A 224 19.39 1.44 -8.79
C ILE A 224 18.59 2.72 -9.01
N VAL A 225 17.34 2.57 -9.46
CA VAL A 225 16.39 3.68 -9.55
C VAL A 225 15.35 3.59 -8.44
N ILE A 226 15.19 4.70 -7.73
CA ILE A 226 14.24 4.86 -6.62
C ILE A 226 13.26 5.96 -7.02
N ASN A 227 12.11 5.57 -7.54
CA ASN A 227 11.12 6.46 -8.16
C ASN A 227 9.70 5.99 -7.85
N ALA A 228 8.93 6.79 -7.12
CA ALA A 228 7.54 6.52 -6.79
C ALA A 228 6.54 7.14 -7.79
N ASN A 229 7.01 7.72 -8.90
CA ASN A 229 6.16 8.18 -10.00
C ASN A 229 5.94 7.04 -11.01
N GLU A 230 5.19 6.04 -10.60
CA GLU A 230 4.97 4.81 -11.35
C GLU A 230 4.04 5.01 -12.55
N GLY A 231 3.16 6.00 -12.49
CA GLY A 231 2.25 6.31 -13.59
C GLY A 231 2.94 6.87 -14.84
N ALA A 232 4.06 7.59 -14.66
CA ALA A 232 4.73 8.28 -15.75
C ALA A 232 6.27 8.29 -15.63
N GLY A 233 6.82 8.65 -14.47
CA GLY A 233 8.26 8.89 -14.30
C GLY A 233 9.09 7.63 -14.40
N LEU A 234 8.71 6.54 -13.74
CA LEU A 234 9.48 5.30 -13.78
C LEU A 234 9.47 4.65 -15.17
N PRO A 235 8.32 4.53 -15.88
CA PRO A 235 8.32 4.09 -17.28
C PRO A 235 9.17 4.97 -18.20
N ALA A 236 9.09 6.30 -18.05
CA ALA A 236 9.89 7.23 -18.85
C ALA A 236 11.39 7.07 -18.61
N PHE A 237 11.79 6.84 -17.34
CA PHE A 237 13.19 6.52 -17.01
C PHE A 237 13.64 5.24 -17.71
N MET A 238 12.87 4.15 -17.62
CA MET A 238 13.19 2.88 -18.28
C MET A 238 13.36 3.07 -19.80
N GLN A 239 12.45 3.82 -20.44
CA GLN A 239 12.51 4.09 -21.88
C GLN A 239 13.77 4.87 -22.26
N GLN A 240 14.11 5.92 -21.51
CA GLN A 240 15.29 6.75 -21.78
C GLN A 240 16.59 5.98 -21.48
N TYR A 241 16.59 5.13 -20.46
CA TYR A 241 17.69 4.23 -20.13
C TYR A 241 17.96 3.23 -21.27
N ALA A 242 16.91 2.62 -21.80
CA ALA A 242 16.99 1.71 -22.95
C ALA A 242 17.42 2.42 -24.24
N GLN A 243 16.89 3.63 -24.50
CA GLN A 243 17.29 4.46 -25.66
C GLN A 243 18.79 4.81 -25.64
N ALA A 244 19.35 5.07 -24.47
CA ALA A 244 20.77 5.31 -24.27
C ALA A 244 21.63 4.04 -24.39
N LYS A 245 21.02 2.86 -24.60
CA LYS A 245 21.69 1.56 -24.70
C LYS A 245 22.62 1.29 -23.52
N MET A 246 22.17 1.63 -22.32
CA MET A 246 22.92 1.39 -21.10
C MET A 246 23.15 -0.11 -20.92
N ALA A 247 24.42 -0.51 -20.69
CA ALA A 247 24.79 -1.92 -20.52
C ALA A 247 24.59 -2.43 -19.10
N ALA A 248 24.62 -1.53 -18.09
CA ALA A 248 24.45 -1.92 -16.70
C ALA A 248 23.02 -2.40 -16.45
N PRO A 249 22.81 -3.50 -15.69
CA PRO A 249 21.49 -3.94 -15.31
C PRO A 249 20.77 -2.88 -14.46
N LEU A 250 19.47 -2.72 -14.70
CA LEU A 250 18.61 -1.78 -14.02
C LEU A 250 17.83 -2.50 -12.90
N ILE A 251 18.01 -2.01 -11.69
CA ILE A 251 17.27 -2.46 -10.51
C ILE A 251 16.33 -1.34 -10.07
N CYS A 252 15.04 -1.65 -9.97
CA CYS A 252 14.06 -0.72 -9.43
C CYS A 252 13.82 -0.99 -7.94
N SER A 253 13.52 0.06 -7.20
CA SER A 253 13.13 -0.06 -5.79
C SER A 253 11.96 -1.03 -5.61
N VAL A 254 11.93 -1.70 -4.47
CA VAL A 254 10.96 -2.76 -4.18
C VAL A 254 9.53 -2.27 -4.35
N GLY A 255 8.74 -3.04 -5.11
CA GLY A 255 7.32 -2.84 -5.30
C GLY A 255 6.93 -1.70 -6.23
N THR A 256 7.87 -1.09 -6.96
CA THR A 256 7.56 0.00 -7.91
C THR A 256 7.33 -0.47 -9.35
N VAL A 257 7.66 -1.72 -9.65
CA VAL A 257 7.47 -2.32 -10.98
C VAL A 257 6.19 -3.14 -11.00
N SER A 258 5.06 -2.47 -11.23
CA SER A 258 3.75 -3.10 -11.38
C SER A 258 3.47 -3.55 -12.82
N PRO A 259 2.43 -4.37 -13.08
CA PRO A 259 2.00 -4.70 -14.42
C PRO A 259 1.73 -3.46 -15.29
N SER A 260 1.17 -2.39 -14.71
CA SER A 260 0.90 -1.14 -15.44
C SER A 260 2.18 -0.38 -15.79
N VAL A 261 3.20 -0.41 -14.93
CA VAL A 261 4.54 0.14 -15.23
C VAL A 261 5.19 -0.61 -16.39
N ILE A 262 5.14 -1.94 -16.35
CA ILE A 262 5.69 -2.80 -17.41
C ILE A 262 4.98 -2.51 -18.74
N GLN A 263 3.66 -2.45 -18.73
CA GLN A 263 2.87 -2.15 -19.92
C GLN A 263 3.23 -0.77 -20.52
N THR A 264 3.39 0.25 -19.67
CA THR A 264 3.69 1.62 -20.11
C THR A 264 5.13 1.75 -20.61
N ALA A 265 6.09 1.10 -19.95
CA ALA A 265 7.50 1.08 -20.38
C ALA A 265 7.71 0.24 -21.65
N GLY A 266 6.84 -0.75 -21.90
CA GLY A 266 6.94 -1.66 -23.04
C GLY A 266 8.23 -2.48 -23.00
N PRO A 267 8.90 -2.69 -24.18
CA PRO A 267 10.14 -3.45 -24.23
C PRO A 267 11.29 -2.91 -23.35
N ALA A 268 11.22 -1.64 -22.95
CA ALA A 268 12.22 -1.04 -22.07
C ALA A 268 12.20 -1.58 -20.63
N ALA A 269 11.13 -2.29 -20.26
CA ALA A 269 11.04 -2.96 -18.96
C ALA A 269 11.77 -4.32 -18.96
N ASP A 270 12.06 -4.93 -20.13
CA ASP A 270 12.69 -6.25 -20.17
C ASP A 270 14.11 -6.23 -19.58
N GLY A 271 14.40 -7.19 -18.73
CA GLY A 271 15.65 -7.27 -17.97
C GLY A 271 15.67 -6.45 -16.68
N VAL A 272 14.67 -5.64 -16.42
CA VAL A 272 14.56 -4.89 -15.16
C VAL A 272 14.35 -5.87 -13.99
N VAL A 273 15.11 -5.68 -12.92
CA VAL A 273 15.01 -6.45 -11.67
C VAL A 273 14.31 -5.61 -10.62
N SER A 274 13.44 -6.23 -9.84
CA SER A 274 12.83 -5.67 -8.64
C SER A 274 12.40 -6.78 -7.68
N ALA A 275 11.80 -6.42 -6.57
CA ALA A 275 11.15 -7.37 -5.67
C ALA A 275 9.76 -6.83 -5.30
N ASP A 276 8.88 -7.74 -4.89
CA ASP A 276 7.57 -7.35 -4.37
C ASP A 276 7.09 -8.33 -3.28
N ILE A 277 6.02 -7.94 -2.57
CA ILE A 277 5.45 -8.68 -1.45
C ILE A 277 4.07 -9.29 -1.79
N TYR A 278 3.56 -9.07 -3.01
CA TYR A 278 2.26 -9.58 -3.43
C TYR A 278 2.21 -9.88 -4.93
N PHE A 279 1.77 -11.11 -5.24
CA PHE A 279 1.58 -11.63 -6.60
C PHE A 279 0.27 -12.41 -6.63
N PRO A 280 -0.85 -11.86 -7.13
CA PRO A 280 -2.21 -12.39 -6.93
C PRO A 280 -2.41 -13.82 -7.45
N ASP A 281 -1.72 -14.21 -8.51
CA ASP A 281 -1.80 -15.47 -9.22
C ASP A 281 -0.64 -16.45 -8.90
N THR A 282 0.20 -16.10 -7.92
CA THR A 282 1.34 -16.93 -7.48
C THR A 282 1.16 -17.35 -6.02
N GLU A 283 1.67 -18.55 -5.67
CA GLU A 283 1.64 -19.01 -4.28
C GLU A 283 2.48 -18.10 -3.36
N PRO A 284 1.99 -17.81 -2.15
CA PRO A 284 0.83 -18.41 -1.47
C PRO A 284 -0.51 -17.72 -1.76
N PHE A 285 -0.53 -16.66 -2.58
CA PHE A 285 -1.75 -15.87 -2.82
C PHE A 285 -2.74 -16.58 -3.75
N ALA A 286 -2.23 -17.33 -4.76
CA ALA A 286 -3.08 -18.03 -5.72
C ALA A 286 -4.04 -19.02 -5.07
N SER A 287 -3.61 -19.72 -4.02
CA SER A 287 -4.45 -20.67 -3.25
C SER A 287 -5.22 -20.01 -2.09
N ASN A 288 -4.96 -18.75 -1.77
CA ASN A 288 -5.65 -18.05 -0.69
C ASN A 288 -7.10 -17.70 -1.09
N PRO A 289 -8.13 -18.28 -0.45
CA PRO A 289 -9.53 -18.06 -0.84
C PRO A 289 -9.99 -16.61 -0.63
N VAL A 290 -9.40 -15.88 0.31
CA VAL A 290 -9.70 -14.46 0.54
C VAL A 290 -9.14 -13.62 -0.59
N ASN A 291 -7.92 -13.92 -1.04
CA ASN A 291 -7.33 -13.27 -2.21
C ASN A 291 -8.13 -13.57 -3.48
N GLN A 292 -8.50 -14.83 -3.73
CA GLN A 292 -9.31 -15.20 -4.90
C GLN A 292 -10.64 -14.45 -4.94
N ARG A 293 -11.31 -14.31 -3.78
CA ARG A 293 -12.55 -13.56 -3.65
C ARG A 293 -12.35 -12.06 -3.94
N PHE A 294 -11.25 -11.49 -3.44
CA PHE A 294 -10.89 -10.09 -3.68
C PHE A 294 -10.59 -9.83 -5.17
N VAL A 295 -9.74 -10.65 -5.80
CA VAL A 295 -9.44 -10.57 -7.24
C VAL A 295 -10.72 -10.67 -8.07
N SER A 296 -11.60 -11.63 -7.74
CA SER A 296 -12.90 -11.78 -8.41
C SER A 296 -13.79 -10.55 -8.24
N GLN A 297 -13.81 -9.94 -7.04
CA GLN A 297 -14.59 -8.74 -6.78
C GLN A 297 -14.06 -7.53 -7.56
N MET A 298 -12.74 -7.33 -7.62
CA MET A 298 -12.10 -6.28 -8.41
C MET A 298 -12.41 -6.44 -9.90
N GLN A 299 -12.28 -7.66 -10.42
CA GLN A 299 -12.58 -7.97 -11.81
C GLN A 299 -14.06 -7.75 -12.16
N LYS A 300 -14.97 -8.15 -11.25
CA LYS A 300 -16.41 -7.97 -11.43
C LYS A 300 -16.81 -6.49 -11.45
N GLN A 301 -16.29 -5.71 -10.51
CA GLN A 301 -16.74 -4.34 -10.24
C GLN A 301 -16.02 -3.31 -11.11
N TYR A 302 -14.72 -3.48 -11.34
CA TYR A 302 -13.88 -2.48 -12.00
C TYR A 302 -13.18 -2.98 -13.26
N LYS A 303 -13.19 -4.28 -13.56
CA LYS A 303 -12.48 -4.89 -14.69
C LYS A 303 -10.95 -4.72 -14.57
N ILE A 304 -10.45 -4.67 -13.34
CA ILE A 304 -9.04 -4.48 -13.02
C ILE A 304 -8.54 -5.74 -12.30
N GLU A 305 -7.36 -6.23 -12.67
CA GLU A 305 -6.60 -7.20 -11.92
C GLU A 305 -5.80 -6.45 -10.84
N PRO A 306 -5.98 -6.79 -9.55
CA PRO A 306 -5.33 -6.04 -8.49
C PRO A 306 -3.82 -6.29 -8.45
N ASP A 307 -3.07 -5.21 -8.31
CA ASP A 307 -1.65 -5.23 -7.97
C ASP A 307 -1.43 -5.12 -6.46
N LYS A 308 -0.17 -5.04 -6.05
CA LYS A 308 0.23 -4.87 -4.65
C LYS A 308 -0.44 -3.66 -3.99
N TYR A 309 -0.51 -2.53 -4.65
CA TYR A 309 -1.02 -1.30 -4.05
C TYR A 309 -2.50 -1.39 -3.74
N MET A 310 -3.25 -1.95 -4.68
CA MET A 310 -4.66 -2.25 -4.49
C MET A 310 -4.87 -3.27 -3.35
N ALA A 311 -4.05 -4.33 -3.32
CA ALA A 311 -4.11 -5.33 -2.26
C ALA A 311 -3.79 -4.75 -0.88
N LEU A 312 -2.80 -3.85 -0.78
CA LEU A 312 -2.42 -3.22 0.50
C LEU A 312 -3.51 -2.26 1.00
N GLY A 313 -4.09 -1.42 0.14
CA GLY A 313 -5.20 -0.56 0.52
C GLY A 313 -6.42 -1.34 1.00
N ALA A 314 -6.80 -2.39 0.26
CA ALA A 314 -7.90 -3.29 0.64
C ALA A 314 -7.58 -4.06 1.93
N SER A 315 -6.34 -4.56 2.11
CA SER A 315 -5.91 -5.25 3.33
C SER A 315 -5.89 -4.35 4.55
N ALA A 316 -5.56 -3.07 4.40
CA ALA A 316 -5.63 -2.09 5.50
C ALA A 316 -7.05 -2.00 6.06
N LEU A 317 -8.04 -1.87 5.17
CA LEU A 317 -9.44 -1.88 5.55
C LEU A 317 -9.86 -3.22 6.17
N GLN A 318 -9.41 -4.34 5.58
CA GLN A 318 -9.75 -5.67 6.07
C GLN A 318 -9.17 -5.95 7.46
N VAL A 319 -7.90 -5.62 7.70
CA VAL A 319 -7.24 -5.77 9.01
C VAL A 319 -7.97 -4.96 10.06
N TRP A 320 -8.29 -3.70 9.79
CA TRP A 320 -9.08 -2.87 10.70
C TRP A 320 -10.45 -3.49 10.99
N ALA A 321 -11.21 -3.88 9.98
CA ALA A 321 -12.56 -4.42 10.13
C ALA A 321 -12.58 -5.74 10.89
N LYS A 322 -11.65 -6.66 10.59
CA LYS A 322 -11.51 -7.94 11.33
C LYS A 322 -11.18 -7.72 12.78
N THR A 323 -10.26 -6.79 13.08
CA THR A 323 -9.87 -6.47 14.45
C THR A 323 -11.03 -5.82 15.22
N ALA A 324 -11.72 -4.85 14.63
CA ALA A 324 -12.89 -4.21 15.21
C ALA A 324 -14.02 -5.23 15.51
N ASN A 325 -14.29 -6.16 14.59
CA ASN A 325 -15.27 -7.23 14.79
C ASN A 325 -14.87 -8.20 15.90
N SER A 326 -13.59 -8.58 15.97
CA SER A 326 -13.07 -9.47 17.02
C SER A 326 -13.20 -8.84 18.40
N LEU A 327 -12.87 -7.56 18.53
CA LEU A 327 -12.95 -6.80 19.77
C LEU A 327 -14.39 -6.36 20.11
N LYS A 328 -15.30 -6.40 19.13
CA LYS A 328 -16.65 -5.79 19.22
C LYS A 328 -16.57 -4.32 19.66
N SER A 329 -15.59 -3.59 19.16
CA SER A 329 -15.29 -2.22 19.54
C SER A 329 -14.72 -1.42 18.36
N LEU A 330 -15.01 -0.11 18.36
CA LEU A 330 -14.40 0.88 17.47
C LEU A 330 -13.35 1.73 18.21
N ASP A 331 -12.97 1.34 19.43
CA ASP A 331 -11.94 2.05 20.17
C ASP A 331 -10.62 1.96 19.43
N ARG A 332 -10.13 3.11 18.99
CA ARG A 332 -8.96 3.25 18.10
C ARG A 332 -7.68 2.73 18.74
N LYS A 333 -7.54 2.92 20.06
CA LYS A 333 -6.38 2.47 20.82
C LYS A 333 -6.39 0.96 21.01
N ALA A 334 -7.53 0.40 21.40
CA ALA A 334 -7.69 -1.05 21.54
C ALA A 334 -7.45 -1.77 20.20
N ILE A 335 -7.92 -1.22 19.07
CA ILE A 335 -7.67 -1.78 17.73
C ILE A 335 -6.17 -1.72 17.40
N ALA A 336 -5.51 -0.59 17.64
CA ALA A 336 -4.06 -0.47 17.39
C ALA A 336 -3.25 -1.47 18.22
N GLU A 337 -3.57 -1.61 19.50
CA GLU A 337 -2.92 -2.57 20.41
C GLU A 337 -3.15 -4.02 19.97
N ALA A 338 -4.36 -4.37 19.50
CA ALA A 338 -4.68 -5.71 19.02
C ALA A 338 -4.03 -6.06 17.68
N ILE A 339 -3.60 -5.09 16.90
CA ILE A 339 -2.84 -5.30 15.66
C ILE A 339 -1.35 -5.43 15.96
N ARG A 340 -0.80 -4.54 16.80
CA ARG A 340 0.64 -4.48 17.09
C ARG A 340 1.14 -5.73 17.79
N GLY A 341 2.17 -6.37 17.23
CA GLY A 341 2.76 -7.59 17.78
C GLY A 341 1.91 -8.85 17.60
N HIS A 342 0.84 -8.78 16.81
CA HIS A 342 -0.08 -9.89 16.62
C HIS A 342 -0.23 -10.31 15.17
N VAL A 343 -0.88 -11.46 14.97
CA VAL A 343 -1.23 -12.00 13.66
C VAL A 343 -2.72 -11.79 13.44
N ILE A 344 -3.07 -11.18 12.31
CA ILE A 344 -4.45 -11.07 11.84
C ILE A 344 -4.64 -12.12 10.75
N PRO A 345 -5.38 -13.22 11.03
CA PRO A 345 -5.50 -14.34 10.10
C PRO A 345 -6.48 -14.04 8.97
N ASP A 346 -6.42 -14.88 7.92
CA ASP A 346 -7.38 -14.92 6.81
C ASP A 346 -7.59 -13.55 6.14
N THR A 347 -6.49 -12.89 5.78
CA THR A 347 -6.52 -11.65 4.99
C THR A 347 -6.17 -11.93 3.53
N ILE A 348 -6.27 -10.91 2.66
CA ILE A 348 -5.74 -10.97 1.28
C ILE A 348 -4.27 -11.41 1.30
N LEU A 349 -3.51 -10.94 2.30
CA LEU A 349 -2.09 -11.24 2.48
C LEU A 349 -1.85 -12.58 3.22
N GLY A 350 -2.88 -13.40 3.41
CA GLY A 350 -2.83 -14.58 4.27
C GLY A 350 -2.87 -14.19 5.76
N ASN A 351 -1.94 -14.70 6.54
CA ASN A 351 -1.78 -14.32 7.95
C ASN A 351 -0.93 -13.04 8.04
N ALA A 352 -1.59 -11.88 8.15
CA ALA A 352 -0.90 -10.60 8.28
C ALA A 352 -0.27 -10.48 9.67
N THR A 353 1.06 -10.62 9.75
CA THR A 353 1.83 -10.56 10.99
C THR A 353 2.42 -9.18 11.19
N PHE A 354 2.19 -8.58 12.36
CA PHE A 354 2.70 -7.26 12.70
C PHE A 354 3.74 -7.33 13.81
N ALA A 355 4.83 -6.58 13.66
CA ALA A 355 5.79 -6.35 14.73
C ALA A 355 5.18 -5.45 15.84
N ALA A 356 5.83 -5.41 17.00
CA ALA A 356 5.38 -4.61 18.15
C ALA A 356 5.25 -3.11 17.86
N ASN A 357 6.00 -2.59 16.88
CA ASN A 357 5.88 -1.20 16.43
C ASN A 357 4.76 -0.97 15.40
N GLY A 358 3.97 -2.00 15.04
CA GLY A 358 2.90 -1.89 14.05
C GLY A 358 3.32 -2.08 12.59
N GLN A 359 4.56 -2.53 12.34
CA GLN A 359 5.07 -2.82 11.00
C GLN A 359 4.65 -4.21 10.52
N LEU A 360 4.05 -4.31 9.34
CA LEU A 360 3.81 -5.60 8.68
C LEU A 360 5.13 -6.31 8.41
N GLN A 361 5.18 -7.60 8.74
CA GLN A 361 6.25 -8.52 8.37
C GLN A 361 5.88 -9.18 7.05
N ALA A 362 6.50 -8.76 5.96
CA ALA A 362 6.22 -9.28 4.64
C ALA A 362 7.30 -10.26 4.17
N SER A 363 6.89 -11.23 3.35
CA SER A 363 7.80 -12.08 2.59
C SER A 363 7.97 -11.48 1.20
N TYR A 364 9.18 -11.50 0.68
CA TYR A 364 9.51 -10.91 -0.61
C TYR A 364 9.80 -11.99 -1.64
N ALA A 365 9.47 -11.69 -2.89
CA ALA A 365 10.01 -12.41 -4.03
C ALA A 365 10.72 -11.42 -4.97
N VAL A 366 11.96 -11.73 -5.32
CA VAL A 366 12.71 -11.02 -6.36
C VAL A 366 12.24 -11.53 -7.72
N PHE A 367 12.12 -10.65 -8.69
CA PHE A 367 11.73 -10.99 -10.04
C PHE A 367 12.51 -10.20 -11.08
N THR A 368 12.59 -10.76 -12.27
CA THR A 368 13.07 -10.09 -13.47
C THR A 368 11.90 -9.96 -14.45
N VAL A 369 11.79 -8.83 -15.12
CA VAL A 369 10.83 -8.66 -16.21
C VAL A 369 11.36 -9.37 -17.46
N LYS A 370 10.56 -10.29 -18.04
CA LYS A 370 10.88 -11.03 -19.26
C LYS A 370 9.65 -11.06 -20.17
N ALA A 371 9.82 -10.59 -21.40
CA ALA A 371 8.74 -10.52 -22.39
C ALA A 371 7.45 -9.87 -21.82
N GLY A 372 7.63 -8.77 -21.10
CA GLY A 372 6.53 -8.00 -20.51
C GLY A 372 5.86 -8.64 -19.30
N LYS A 373 6.46 -9.66 -18.66
CA LYS A 373 5.93 -10.34 -17.48
C LYS A 373 6.95 -10.40 -16.35
N MET A 374 6.46 -10.32 -15.11
CA MET A 374 7.29 -10.59 -13.93
C MET A 374 7.56 -12.09 -13.82
N VAL A 375 8.83 -12.47 -13.79
CA VAL A 375 9.30 -13.85 -13.62
C VAL A 375 10.06 -13.94 -12.31
N ILE A 376 9.45 -14.58 -11.31
CA ILE A 376 10.04 -14.73 -9.97
C ILE A 376 11.31 -15.57 -10.06
N GLU A 377 12.37 -15.10 -9.42
CA GLU A 377 13.63 -15.82 -9.26
C GLU A 377 13.47 -16.89 -8.16
N ARG A 378 14.01 -18.10 -8.44
CA ARG A 378 13.95 -19.24 -7.52
C ARG A 378 15.22 -19.40 -6.73
#